data_d7b2db65387ec354e13624fafb09de28
#
_entry.id   d7b2db65387ec354e13624fafb09de28
#
_cell.length_a   1.000
_cell.length_b   1.000
_cell.length_c   1.000
_cell.angle_alpha   90.00
_cell.angle_beta   90.00
_cell.angle_gamma   90.00
#
_symmetry.space_group_name_H-M   'P 1'
#
loop_
_entity.id
_entity.type
_entity.pdbx_description
1 polymer ?
#
loop_
_entity_poly.entity_id
_entity_poly.type
_entity_poly.pdbx_seq_one_letter_code
_entity_poly.pdbx_strand_id
1 'polypeptide(L)'
;MDRAALDAAYNNSAAVVDSPQWLERWRQRSAVRRAGPEARLDIRYADRERTSLDYFGSGQTGAPLLVFLHGGYWQRNSKEMFAFVADGPNAHGIDVAVVGYTLAPTARLSDIVAEVDLALDVLAADTERFGFDRRRLVVSGWSAGGHLASVASAHSAVRGAVCISGIFDLEPIALCYLDDALRLDRQEIEILSPIRRTRLGTAPQSLVVGGDELPELQRQSLDYSNVAARAGLPITLSILPRHHHFSILNEWNADGALTAELLALIRA
;
A
#
# COMPACT_ATOMS: atom_id res chain seq x y z
N MET A 1 4.52 17.95 19.52
CA MET A 1 4.70 18.89 18.38
C MET A 1 3.44 19.77 18.29
N ASP A 2 3.58 21.05 17.96
CA ASP A 2 2.45 21.87 17.57
C ASP A 2 1.98 21.55 16.14
N ARG A 3 0.84 22.14 15.70
CA ARG A 3 0.27 21.84 14.36
C ARG A 3 1.24 22.17 13.23
N ALA A 4 1.96 23.29 13.29
CA ALA A 4 2.91 23.68 12.23
C ALA A 4 4.08 22.69 12.10
N ALA A 5 4.58 22.20 13.23
CA ALA A 5 5.61 21.17 13.24
C ALA A 5 5.10 19.83 12.69
N LEU A 6 3.85 19.44 13.02
CA LEU A 6 3.21 18.24 12.44
C LEU A 6 2.95 18.41 10.94
N ASP A 7 2.49 19.58 10.51
CA ASP A 7 2.27 19.87 9.08
C ASP A 7 3.57 19.68 8.28
N ALA A 8 4.70 20.16 8.80
CA ALA A 8 6.01 19.97 8.17
C ALA A 8 6.46 18.50 8.23
N ALA A 9 6.23 17.81 9.34
CA ALA A 9 6.66 16.42 9.58
C ALA A 9 5.98 15.40 8.67
N TYR A 10 4.80 15.74 8.10
CA TYR A 10 4.07 14.89 7.16
C TYR A 10 4.00 15.46 5.73
N ASN A 11 4.72 16.54 5.42
CA ASN A 11 4.74 17.10 4.06
C ASN A 11 5.85 16.47 3.19
N ASN A 12 5.68 15.20 2.83
CA ASN A 12 6.64 14.47 2.01
C ASN A 12 6.93 15.13 0.65
N SER A 13 5.93 15.80 0.06
CA SER A 13 6.11 16.49 -1.23
C SER A 13 7.01 17.72 -1.12
N ALA A 14 6.97 18.44 -0.01
CA ALA A 14 7.88 19.56 0.24
C ALA A 14 9.29 19.08 0.61
N ALA A 15 9.40 17.94 1.30
CA ALA A 15 10.69 17.38 1.69
C ALA A 15 11.52 16.86 0.51
N VAL A 16 10.87 16.52 -0.61
CA VAL A 16 11.52 16.01 -1.83
C VAL A 16 11.24 16.98 -2.97
N VAL A 17 12.21 17.86 -3.25
CA VAL A 17 12.07 18.97 -4.21
C VAL A 17 11.66 18.53 -5.61
N ASP A 18 12.12 17.38 -6.07
CA ASP A 18 11.80 16.78 -7.37
C ASP A 18 10.61 15.81 -7.32
N SER A 19 9.78 15.86 -6.26
CA SER A 19 8.58 15.01 -6.14
C SER A 19 7.64 15.09 -7.35
N PRO A 20 7.41 16.24 -8.03
CA PRO A 20 6.60 16.29 -9.24
C PRO A 20 7.19 15.47 -10.40
N GLN A 21 8.51 15.44 -10.54
CA GLN A 21 9.20 14.66 -11.57
C GLN A 21 9.09 13.15 -11.30
N TRP A 22 9.07 12.73 -10.01
CA TRP A 22 8.81 11.34 -9.63
C TRP A 22 7.41 10.91 -10.04
N LEU A 23 6.40 11.71 -9.74
CA LEU A 23 5.01 11.43 -10.11
C LEU A 23 4.83 11.35 -11.63
N GLU A 24 5.50 12.22 -12.38
CA GLU A 24 5.44 12.22 -13.84
C GLU A 24 6.12 10.96 -14.43
N ARG A 25 7.29 10.58 -13.92
CA ARG A 25 7.95 9.31 -14.32
C ARG A 25 7.06 8.10 -14.07
N TRP A 26 6.37 8.05 -12.93
CA TRP A 26 5.45 6.97 -12.62
C TRP A 26 4.26 6.92 -13.57
N ARG A 27 3.67 8.08 -13.92
CA ARG A 27 2.59 8.15 -14.93
C ARG A 27 3.05 7.59 -16.27
N GLN A 28 4.23 8.01 -16.74
CA GLN A 28 4.78 7.57 -18.02
C GLN A 28 5.04 6.05 -18.04
N ARG A 29 5.71 5.51 -17.01
CA ARG A 29 5.95 4.07 -16.87
C ARG A 29 4.63 3.30 -16.81
N SER A 30 3.69 3.78 -16.02
CA SER A 30 2.38 3.15 -15.88
C SER A 30 1.56 3.20 -17.15
N ALA A 31 1.62 4.29 -17.93
CA ALA A 31 0.93 4.37 -19.21
C ALA A 31 1.44 3.30 -20.20
N VAL A 32 2.76 3.08 -20.24
CA VAL A 32 3.36 2.01 -21.05
C VAL A 32 2.87 0.64 -20.57
N ARG A 33 2.86 0.40 -19.26
CA ARG A 33 2.43 -0.87 -18.69
C ARG A 33 0.95 -1.16 -18.94
N ARG A 34 0.09 -0.15 -18.80
CA ARG A 34 -1.35 -0.24 -19.07
C ARG A 34 -1.68 -0.48 -20.54
N ALA A 35 -0.82 -0.05 -21.46
CA ALA A 35 -0.97 -0.33 -22.90
C ALA A 35 -0.52 -1.74 -23.30
N GLY A 36 0.08 -2.51 -22.40
CA GLY A 36 0.58 -3.85 -22.66
C GLY A 36 -0.55 -4.88 -22.83
N PRO A 37 -0.29 -5.98 -23.57
CA PRO A 37 -1.31 -6.99 -23.90
C PRO A 37 -1.83 -7.78 -22.69
N GLU A 38 -1.05 -7.85 -21.61
CA GLU A 38 -1.41 -8.59 -20.39
C GLU A 38 -2.21 -7.74 -19.40
N ALA A 39 -2.51 -6.48 -19.75
CA ALA A 39 -3.26 -5.57 -18.90
C ALA A 39 -4.78 -5.76 -19.10
N ARG A 40 -5.48 -6.02 -18.00
CA ARG A 40 -6.94 -5.98 -17.93
C ARG A 40 -7.34 -4.81 -17.04
N LEU A 41 -7.89 -3.77 -17.63
CA LEU A 41 -8.08 -2.48 -16.97
C LEU A 41 -9.53 -2.27 -16.51
N ASP A 42 -9.66 -1.39 -15.51
CA ASP A 42 -10.94 -0.85 -15.04
C ASP A 42 -11.98 -1.92 -14.65
N ILE A 43 -11.48 -3.03 -14.06
CA ILE A 43 -12.33 -4.11 -13.59
C ILE A 43 -13.07 -3.63 -12.33
N ARG A 44 -14.37 -3.41 -12.46
CA ARG A 44 -15.24 -2.94 -11.37
C ARG A 44 -15.36 -4.01 -10.28
N TYR A 45 -15.24 -3.58 -9.02
CA TYR A 45 -15.52 -4.41 -7.86
C TYR A 45 -16.65 -3.86 -6.97
N ALA A 46 -17.05 -2.58 -7.18
CA ALA A 46 -18.21 -1.95 -6.56
C ALA A 46 -18.75 -0.80 -7.43
N ASP A 47 -19.81 -0.11 -6.98
CA ASP A 47 -20.56 0.86 -7.79
C ASP A 47 -19.97 2.27 -7.81
N ARG A 48 -19.12 2.66 -6.85
CA ARG A 48 -18.51 3.99 -6.84
C ARG A 48 -17.52 4.14 -7.99
N GLU A 49 -17.36 5.34 -8.52
CA GLU A 49 -16.55 5.63 -9.71
C GLU A 49 -15.14 5.08 -9.62
N ARG A 50 -14.49 5.20 -8.45
CA ARG A 50 -13.09 4.80 -8.24
C ARG A 50 -12.91 3.35 -7.79
N THR A 51 -14.01 2.62 -7.53
CA THR A 51 -13.97 1.22 -7.08
C THR A 51 -13.77 0.26 -8.24
N SER A 52 -12.59 0.34 -8.84
CA SER A 52 -12.12 -0.55 -9.90
C SER A 52 -10.64 -0.90 -9.70
N LEU A 53 -10.20 -1.98 -10.28
CA LEU A 53 -8.80 -2.40 -10.28
C LEU A 53 -8.27 -2.62 -11.69
N ASP A 54 -6.95 -2.51 -11.85
CA ASP A 54 -6.22 -2.92 -13.04
C ASP A 54 -5.45 -4.20 -12.71
N TYR A 55 -5.52 -5.20 -13.57
CA TYR A 55 -4.86 -6.49 -13.37
C TYR A 55 -3.80 -6.72 -14.44
N PHE A 56 -2.61 -7.11 -14.01
CA PHE A 56 -1.44 -7.37 -14.85
C PHE A 56 -0.98 -8.80 -14.64
N GLY A 57 -1.31 -9.67 -15.59
CA GLY A 57 -0.92 -11.07 -15.56
C GLY A 57 0.57 -11.26 -15.80
N SER A 58 1.15 -12.26 -15.17
CA SER A 58 2.54 -12.70 -15.39
C SER A 58 2.67 -13.72 -16.50
N GLY A 59 1.54 -14.18 -17.05
CA GLY A 59 1.49 -15.28 -18.01
C GLY A 59 1.60 -16.68 -17.39
N GLN A 60 1.68 -16.82 -16.08
CA GLN A 60 1.76 -18.11 -15.39
C GLN A 60 0.39 -18.52 -14.84
N THR A 61 -0.01 -19.78 -15.09
CA THR A 61 -1.21 -20.35 -14.49
C THR A 61 -0.99 -20.62 -13.01
N GLY A 62 -1.95 -20.21 -12.17
CA GLY A 62 -1.83 -20.36 -10.71
C GLY A 62 -0.71 -19.50 -10.11
N ALA A 63 -0.41 -18.34 -10.69
CA ALA A 63 0.56 -17.39 -10.18
C ALA A 63 0.17 -16.93 -8.75
N PRO A 64 1.12 -16.54 -7.89
CA PRO A 64 0.81 -15.72 -6.74
C PRO A 64 0.21 -14.38 -7.18
N LEU A 65 -0.53 -13.71 -6.28
CA LEU A 65 -1.09 -12.40 -6.54
C LEU A 65 -0.54 -11.37 -5.57
N LEU A 66 -0.01 -10.26 -6.09
CA LEU A 66 0.21 -9.03 -5.35
C LEU A 66 -0.96 -8.07 -5.56
N VAL A 67 -1.62 -7.65 -4.48
CA VAL A 67 -2.61 -6.57 -4.51
C VAL A 67 -1.95 -5.28 -4.02
N PHE A 68 -1.86 -4.27 -4.87
CA PHE A 68 -1.17 -3.02 -4.57
C PHE A 68 -2.16 -1.87 -4.33
N LEU A 69 -1.96 -1.14 -3.22
CA LEU A 69 -2.76 0.00 -2.76
C LEU A 69 -1.91 1.27 -2.85
N HIS A 70 -2.41 2.25 -3.61
CA HIS A 70 -1.65 3.48 -3.85
C HIS A 70 -1.62 4.42 -2.63
N GLY A 71 -0.61 5.31 -2.60
CA GLY A 71 -0.50 6.37 -1.61
C GLY A 71 -1.20 7.66 -2.03
N GLY A 72 -0.99 8.71 -1.24
CA GLY A 72 -1.56 10.05 -1.46
C GLY A 72 -2.44 10.53 -0.31
N TYR A 73 -2.14 10.10 0.91
CA TYR A 73 -2.86 10.46 2.14
C TYR A 73 -4.37 10.23 2.05
N TRP A 74 -4.82 9.18 1.34
CA TRP A 74 -6.22 8.85 1.09
C TRP A 74 -7.02 9.98 0.41
N GLN A 75 -6.35 11.01 -0.12
CA GLN A 75 -6.92 12.24 -0.70
C GLN A 75 -6.51 12.48 -2.15
N ARG A 76 -5.47 11.80 -2.63
CA ARG A 76 -4.83 12.05 -3.93
C ARG A 76 -4.40 10.77 -4.61
N ASN A 77 -3.99 10.93 -5.87
CA ASN A 77 -3.51 9.88 -6.76
C ASN A 77 -4.64 8.93 -7.23
N SER A 78 -4.26 7.95 -8.02
CA SER A 78 -5.16 6.94 -8.54
C SER A 78 -4.37 5.69 -8.98
N LYS A 79 -5.04 4.57 -9.15
CA LYS A 79 -4.44 3.29 -9.57
C LYS A 79 -3.65 3.39 -10.88
N GLU A 80 -4.09 4.26 -11.80
CA GLU A 80 -3.45 4.46 -13.12
C GLU A 80 -1.99 4.90 -13.03
N MET A 81 -1.61 5.56 -11.93
CA MET A 81 -0.24 6.04 -11.72
C MET A 81 0.73 4.97 -11.23
N PHE A 82 0.23 3.79 -10.84
CA PHE A 82 1.04 2.79 -10.14
C PHE A 82 1.13 1.43 -10.87
N ALA A 83 0.70 1.33 -12.13
CA ALA A 83 0.81 0.10 -12.91
C ALA A 83 2.28 -0.38 -13.06
N PHE A 84 3.26 0.53 -12.99
CA PHE A 84 4.68 0.22 -13.06
C PHE A 84 5.17 -0.70 -11.93
N VAL A 85 4.45 -0.78 -10.81
CA VAL A 85 4.80 -1.69 -9.69
C VAL A 85 4.72 -3.16 -10.09
N ALA A 86 4.05 -3.46 -11.22
CA ALA A 86 3.98 -4.80 -11.77
C ALA A 86 5.30 -5.26 -12.43
N ASP A 87 6.24 -4.36 -12.72
CA ASP A 87 7.46 -4.69 -13.47
C ASP A 87 8.30 -5.78 -12.77
N GLY A 88 8.59 -5.59 -11.48
CA GLY A 88 9.35 -6.54 -10.68
C GLY A 88 8.60 -7.87 -10.44
N PRO A 89 7.39 -7.84 -9.83
CA PRO A 89 6.62 -9.05 -9.57
C PRO A 89 6.35 -9.89 -10.82
N ASN A 90 5.94 -9.29 -11.93
CA ASN A 90 5.68 -10.05 -13.16
C ASN A 90 6.95 -10.73 -13.73
N ALA A 91 8.13 -10.13 -13.55
CA ALA A 91 9.39 -10.77 -13.93
C ALA A 91 9.67 -12.07 -13.13
N HIS A 92 9.03 -12.24 -11.98
CA HIS A 92 9.08 -13.42 -11.13
C HIS A 92 7.84 -14.31 -11.20
N GLY A 93 6.98 -14.09 -12.20
CA GLY A 93 5.78 -14.91 -12.38
C GLY A 93 4.68 -14.64 -11.35
N ILE A 94 4.62 -13.43 -10.79
CA ILE A 94 3.61 -12.99 -9.82
C ILE A 94 2.66 -12.03 -10.52
N ASP A 95 1.37 -12.30 -10.49
CA ASP A 95 0.35 -11.40 -11.00
C ASP A 95 0.18 -10.19 -10.09
N VAL A 96 -0.27 -9.05 -10.64
CA VAL A 96 -0.46 -7.82 -9.86
C VAL A 96 -1.82 -7.23 -10.13
N ALA A 97 -2.55 -6.90 -9.05
CA ALA A 97 -3.77 -6.11 -9.09
C ALA A 97 -3.51 -4.74 -8.43
N VAL A 98 -3.65 -3.66 -9.18
CA VAL A 98 -3.55 -2.28 -8.65
C VAL A 98 -4.95 -1.77 -8.38
N VAL A 99 -5.27 -1.54 -7.10
CA VAL A 99 -6.63 -1.23 -6.66
C VAL A 99 -6.82 0.27 -6.52
N GLY A 100 -7.87 0.80 -7.17
CA GLY A 100 -8.39 2.13 -6.92
C GLY A 100 -9.41 2.10 -5.78
N TYR A 101 -9.58 3.21 -5.10
CA TYR A 101 -10.55 3.39 -4.02
C TYR A 101 -11.01 4.85 -3.95
N THR A 102 -12.16 5.11 -3.33
CA THR A 102 -12.70 6.46 -3.16
C THR A 102 -11.80 7.27 -2.22
N LEU A 103 -11.67 8.55 -2.48
CA LEU A 103 -10.79 9.43 -1.71
C LEU A 103 -11.60 10.32 -0.75
N ALA A 104 -10.94 10.75 0.33
CA ALA A 104 -11.44 11.83 1.16
C ALA A 104 -11.44 13.16 0.37
N PRO A 105 -12.37 14.08 0.62
CA PRO A 105 -13.44 13.99 1.64
C PRO A 105 -14.71 13.27 1.19
N THR A 106 -14.75 12.67 -0.04
CA THR A 106 -15.94 11.99 -0.58
C THR A 106 -16.26 10.70 0.20
N ALA A 107 -15.25 10.04 0.74
CA ALA A 107 -15.37 8.89 1.61
C ALA A 107 -14.60 9.12 2.92
N ARG A 108 -15.08 8.53 4.01
CA ARG A 108 -14.34 8.44 5.27
C ARG A 108 -13.24 7.38 5.15
N LEU A 109 -12.28 7.41 6.07
CA LEU A 109 -11.23 6.38 6.07
C LEU A 109 -11.80 4.97 6.29
N SER A 110 -12.81 4.84 7.14
CA SER A 110 -13.56 3.59 7.34
C SER A 110 -14.23 3.06 6.07
N ASP A 111 -14.80 3.95 5.24
CA ASP A 111 -15.37 3.56 3.94
C ASP A 111 -14.27 3.07 2.98
N ILE A 112 -13.13 3.76 2.96
CA ILE A 112 -11.98 3.39 2.11
C ILE A 112 -11.46 2.00 2.49
N VAL A 113 -11.35 1.71 3.78
CA VAL A 113 -10.96 0.37 4.26
C VAL A 113 -11.96 -0.68 3.83
N ALA A 114 -13.28 -0.42 3.96
CA ALA A 114 -14.32 -1.34 3.51
C ALA A 114 -14.29 -1.57 1.99
N GLU A 115 -13.96 -0.56 1.18
CA GLU A 115 -13.76 -0.73 -0.26
C GLU A 115 -12.55 -1.63 -0.57
N VAL A 116 -11.46 -1.51 0.18
CA VAL A 116 -10.28 -2.40 0.03
C VAL A 116 -10.64 -3.84 0.39
N ASP A 117 -11.36 -4.07 1.49
CA ASP A 117 -11.82 -5.40 1.88
C ASP A 117 -12.72 -6.01 0.79
N LEU A 118 -13.64 -5.21 0.22
CA LEU A 118 -14.50 -5.65 -0.88
C LEU A 118 -13.71 -6.02 -2.15
N ALA A 119 -12.65 -5.26 -2.48
CA ALA A 119 -11.78 -5.61 -3.61
C ALA A 119 -11.07 -6.96 -3.37
N LEU A 120 -10.62 -7.23 -2.14
CA LEU A 120 -10.01 -8.50 -1.76
C LEU A 120 -11.04 -9.65 -1.81
N ASP A 121 -12.27 -9.43 -1.36
CA ASP A 121 -13.36 -10.41 -1.46
C ASP A 121 -13.65 -10.79 -2.91
N VAL A 122 -13.78 -9.79 -3.80
CA VAL A 122 -14.04 -10.03 -5.23
C VAL A 122 -12.89 -10.80 -5.88
N LEU A 123 -11.64 -10.44 -5.60
CA LEU A 123 -10.48 -11.18 -6.10
C LEU A 123 -10.46 -12.62 -5.58
N ALA A 124 -10.70 -12.83 -4.28
CA ALA A 124 -10.68 -14.15 -3.66
C ALA A 124 -11.86 -15.06 -4.10
N ALA A 125 -12.99 -14.47 -4.45
CA ALA A 125 -14.19 -15.21 -4.90
C ALA A 125 -14.09 -15.66 -6.37
N ASP A 126 -13.43 -14.90 -7.24
CA ASP A 126 -13.41 -15.13 -8.70
C ASP A 126 -11.99 -15.48 -9.21
N THR A 127 -11.34 -16.43 -8.54
CA THR A 127 -9.98 -16.87 -8.91
C THR A 127 -9.93 -17.54 -10.30
N GLU A 128 -11.02 -18.12 -10.78
CA GLU A 128 -11.09 -18.69 -12.13
C GLU A 128 -10.95 -17.59 -13.20
N ARG A 129 -11.62 -16.45 -13.02
CA ARG A 129 -11.54 -15.30 -13.91
C ARG A 129 -10.14 -14.70 -13.94
N PHE A 130 -9.47 -14.65 -12.81
CA PHE A 130 -8.14 -14.03 -12.68
C PHE A 130 -6.99 -15.00 -12.94
N GLY A 131 -7.14 -16.27 -12.60
CA GLY A 131 -6.14 -17.33 -12.88
C GLY A 131 -5.04 -17.49 -11.84
N PHE A 132 -5.09 -16.76 -10.71
CA PHE A 132 -4.07 -16.80 -9.66
C PHE A 132 -4.36 -17.88 -8.58
N ASP A 133 -3.36 -18.25 -7.78
CA ASP A 133 -3.53 -19.13 -6.61
C ASP A 133 -3.98 -18.30 -5.38
N ARG A 134 -5.25 -18.45 -4.97
CA ARG A 134 -5.84 -17.75 -3.81
C ARG A 134 -5.09 -17.97 -2.49
N ARG A 135 -4.28 -19.02 -2.38
CA ARG A 135 -3.47 -19.31 -1.17
C ARG A 135 -2.19 -18.49 -1.11
N ARG A 136 -1.89 -17.72 -2.14
CA ARG A 136 -0.66 -16.93 -2.28
C ARG A 136 -0.95 -15.48 -2.63
N LEU A 137 -1.96 -14.87 -1.94
CA LEU A 137 -2.30 -13.47 -2.08
C LEU A 137 -1.56 -12.65 -1.03
N VAL A 138 -0.73 -11.72 -1.48
CA VAL A 138 -0.01 -10.75 -0.66
C VAL A 138 -0.52 -9.36 -0.98
N VAL A 139 -0.76 -8.53 0.05
CA VAL A 139 -1.09 -7.12 -0.13
C VAL A 139 0.16 -6.27 0.00
N SER A 140 0.22 -5.18 -0.73
CA SER A 140 1.24 -4.15 -0.54
C SER A 140 0.65 -2.77 -0.77
N GLY A 141 1.36 -1.76 -0.29
CA GLY A 141 0.98 -0.40 -0.56
C GLY A 141 2.04 0.58 -0.07
N TRP A 142 1.97 1.78 -0.61
CA TRP A 142 2.91 2.85 -0.33
C TRP A 142 2.25 3.99 0.43
N SER A 143 2.91 4.51 1.48
CA SER A 143 2.42 5.67 2.26
C SER A 143 1.03 5.38 2.87
N ALA A 144 -0.01 6.13 2.53
CA ALA A 144 -1.39 5.82 2.87
C ALA A 144 -1.82 4.41 2.43
N GLY A 145 -1.31 3.94 1.28
CA GLY A 145 -1.50 2.55 0.83
C GLY A 145 -0.77 1.54 1.73
N GLY A 146 0.38 1.90 2.31
CA GLY A 146 1.08 1.08 3.31
C GLY A 146 0.28 0.92 4.60
N HIS A 147 -0.44 1.97 5.02
CA HIS A 147 -1.44 1.88 6.08
C HIS A 147 -2.56 0.90 5.70
N LEU A 148 -3.18 1.09 4.52
CA LEU A 148 -4.26 0.22 4.04
C LEU A 148 -3.81 -1.24 3.93
N ALA A 149 -2.59 -1.50 3.46
CA ALA A 149 -2.02 -2.85 3.38
C ALA A 149 -1.83 -3.48 4.77
N SER A 150 -1.39 -2.71 5.76
CA SER A 150 -1.27 -3.18 7.14
C SER A 150 -2.64 -3.51 7.74
N VAL A 151 -3.66 -2.68 7.52
CA VAL A 151 -5.03 -2.97 7.96
C VAL A 151 -5.59 -4.19 7.25
N ALA A 152 -5.43 -4.28 5.92
CA ALA A 152 -5.90 -5.38 5.09
C ALA A 152 -5.19 -6.71 5.36
N SER A 153 -4.04 -6.71 6.06
CA SER A 153 -3.37 -7.96 6.48
C SER A 153 -4.23 -8.85 7.39
N ALA A 154 -5.27 -8.27 8.00
CA ALA A 154 -6.26 -9.00 8.80
C ALA A 154 -7.32 -9.73 7.96
N HIS A 155 -7.43 -9.44 6.66
CA HIS A 155 -8.40 -10.06 5.77
C HIS A 155 -8.06 -11.55 5.54
N SER A 156 -9.06 -12.42 5.58
CA SER A 156 -8.89 -13.89 5.56
C SER A 156 -8.20 -14.44 4.30
N ALA A 157 -8.29 -13.72 3.18
CA ALA A 157 -7.63 -14.10 1.93
C ALA A 157 -6.14 -13.75 1.90
N VAL A 158 -5.68 -12.81 2.77
CA VAL A 158 -4.31 -12.29 2.76
C VAL A 158 -3.36 -13.25 3.47
N ARG A 159 -2.19 -13.49 2.88
CA ARG A 159 -1.13 -14.36 3.41
C ARG A 159 0.11 -13.60 3.86
N GLY A 160 0.23 -12.33 3.50
CA GLY A 160 1.31 -11.46 3.92
C GLY A 160 1.08 -10.02 3.46
N ALA A 161 1.82 -9.07 4.03
CA ALA A 161 1.75 -7.67 3.65
C ALA A 161 3.15 -7.04 3.52
N VAL A 162 3.40 -6.28 2.45
CA VAL A 162 4.58 -5.41 2.30
C VAL A 162 4.12 -3.96 2.47
N CYS A 163 4.38 -3.36 3.62
CA CYS A 163 3.92 -2.02 3.98
C CYS A 163 5.05 -1.01 3.77
N ILE A 164 4.97 -0.21 2.69
CA ILE A 164 6.04 0.68 2.27
C ILE A 164 5.79 2.09 2.78
N SER A 165 6.68 2.61 3.64
CA SER A 165 6.61 3.98 4.18
C SER A 165 5.23 4.30 4.77
N GLY A 166 4.64 3.33 5.47
CA GLY A 166 3.24 3.36 5.92
C GLY A 166 2.98 4.35 7.06
N ILE A 167 1.70 4.67 7.24
CA ILE A 167 1.20 5.41 8.39
C ILE A 167 0.59 4.38 9.36
N PHE A 168 1.13 4.27 10.56
CA PHE A 168 0.71 3.22 11.52
C PHE A 168 0.04 3.78 12.77
N ASP A 169 0.15 5.09 13.00
CA ASP A 169 -0.58 5.86 14.01
C ASP A 169 -1.29 7.05 13.37
N LEU A 170 -2.62 7.06 13.46
CA LEU A 170 -3.45 8.12 12.87
C LEU A 170 -3.60 9.36 13.78
N GLU A 171 -3.21 9.30 15.06
CA GLU A 171 -3.38 10.43 15.96
C GLU A 171 -2.58 11.67 15.51
N PRO A 172 -1.30 11.57 15.10
CA PRO A 172 -0.60 12.73 14.54
C PRO A 172 -1.22 13.27 13.25
N ILE A 173 -1.83 12.40 12.46
CA ILE A 173 -2.51 12.79 11.21
C ILE A 173 -3.76 13.62 11.52
N ALA A 174 -4.53 13.24 12.54
CA ALA A 174 -5.70 13.99 13.00
C ALA A 174 -5.36 15.38 13.61
N LEU A 175 -4.08 15.65 13.87
CA LEU A 175 -3.60 16.91 14.45
C LEU A 175 -2.89 17.83 13.44
N CYS A 176 -2.80 17.42 12.15
CA CYS A 176 -2.14 18.19 11.10
C CYS A 176 -3.10 18.56 9.96
N TYR A 177 -2.61 19.31 8.96
CA TYR A 177 -3.39 19.79 7.80
C TYR A 177 -4.11 18.69 7.01
N LEU A 178 -3.66 17.47 7.10
CA LEU A 178 -4.27 16.33 6.39
C LEU A 178 -5.69 16.04 6.88
N ASP A 179 -5.97 16.36 8.15
CA ASP A 179 -7.28 16.12 8.76
C ASP A 179 -8.36 17.09 8.27
N ASP A 180 -7.99 18.19 7.65
CA ASP A 180 -8.97 19.15 7.09
C ASP A 180 -9.90 18.46 6.07
N ALA A 181 -9.40 17.44 5.35
CA ALA A 181 -10.19 16.62 4.43
C ALA A 181 -10.59 15.24 4.99
N LEU A 182 -9.75 14.61 5.82
CA LEU A 182 -10.00 13.28 6.38
C LEU A 182 -11.08 13.28 7.45
N ARG A 183 -11.05 14.30 8.31
CA ARG A 183 -12.01 14.46 9.42
C ARG A 183 -12.10 13.21 10.28
N LEU A 184 -10.93 12.68 10.67
CA LEU A 184 -10.82 11.48 11.49
C LEU A 184 -11.51 11.67 12.82
N ASP A 185 -12.39 10.78 13.19
CA ASP A 185 -12.94 10.76 14.53
C ASP A 185 -12.14 9.82 15.45
N ARG A 186 -12.42 9.91 16.74
CA ARG A 186 -11.74 9.11 17.76
C ARG A 186 -11.89 7.60 17.51
N GLN A 187 -13.02 7.16 16.98
CA GLN A 187 -13.26 5.76 16.70
C GLN A 187 -12.38 5.29 15.55
N GLU A 188 -12.30 6.05 14.44
CA GLU A 188 -11.42 5.71 13.32
C GLU A 188 -9.95 5.69 13.75
N ILE A 189 -9.48 6.67 14.54
CA ILE A 189 -8.11 6.68 15.07
C ILE A 189 -7.85 5.39 15.87
N GLU A 190 -8.76 4.99 16.73
CA GLU A 190 -8.59 3.81 17.59
C GLU A 190 -8.64 2.49 16.81
N ILE A 191 -9.61 2.35 15.89
CA ILE A 191 -9.82 1.08 15.19
C ILE A 191 -9.03 0.93 13.89
N LEU A 192 -8.48 2.02 13.32
CA LEU A 192 -7.75 1.99 12.05
C LEU A 192 -6.25 2.31 12.19
N SER A 193 -5.75 2.65 13.39
CA SER A 193 -4.31 2.75 13.62
C SER A 193 -3.70 1.36 13.82
N PRO A 194 -2.86 0.84 12.92
CA PRO A 194 -2.25 -0.49 13.07
C PRO A 194 -1.52 -0.68 14.40
N ILE A 195 -0.84 0.34 14.89
CA ILE A 195 -0.10 0.30 16.18
C ILE A 195 -1.01 0.03 17.39
N ARG A 196 -2.31 0.35 17.30
CA ARG A 196 -3.31 0.13 18.36
C ARG A 196 -4.01 -1.22 18.24
N ARG A 197 -3.84 -1.91 17.12
CA ARG A 197 -4.56 -3.14 16.77
C ARG A 197 -3.66 -4.37 16.61
N THR A 198 -2.61 -4.47 17.37
CA THR A 198 -1.59 -5.54 17.26
C THR A 198 -2.11 -6.96 17.54
N ARG A 199 -3.38 -7.13 17.88
CA ARG A 199 -4.02 -8.44 18.06
C ARG A 199 -4.87 -8.88 16.86
N LEU A 200 -4.96 -8.04 15.83
CA LEU A 200 -5.81 -8.28 14.66
C LEU A 200 -4.92 -8.60 13.45
N GLY A 201 -5.15 -9.75 12.87
CA GLY A 201 -4.40 -10.22 11.72
C GLY A 201 -3.20 -11.08 12.13
N THR A 202 -3.15 -12.26 11.53
CA THR A 202 -2.06 -13.22 11.75
C THR A 202 -1.09 -13.25 10.57
N ALA A 203 -1.41 -12.54 9.47
CA ALA A 203 -0.55 -12.52 8.30
C ALA A 203 0.79 -11.83 8.60
N PRO A 204 1.93 -12.41 8.19
CA PRO A 204 3.25 -11.78 8.31
C PRO A 204 3.28 -10.41 7.62
N GLN A 205 3.98 -9.44 8.22
CA GLN A 205 4.15 -8.11 7.65
C GLN A 205 5.63 -7.76 7.49
N SER A 206 6.00 -7.27 6.31
CA SER A 206 7.29 -6.64 6.05
C SER A 206 7.07 -5.13 5.96
N LEU A 207 7.62 -4.38 6.92
CA LEU A 207 7.66 -2.92 6.86
C LEU A 207 8.94 -2.50 6.15
N VAL A 208 8.80 -1.62 5.17
CA VAL A 208 9.95 -1.08 4.44
C VAL A 208 9.86 0.44 4.43
N VAL A 209 10.92 1.13 4.86
CA VAL A 209 10.99 2.60 4.88
C VAL A 209 12.33 3.08 4.36
N GLY A 210 12.35 4.24 3.70
CA GLY A 210 13.59 4.85 3.22
C GLY A 210 14.39 5.52 4.35
N GLY A 211 15.72 5.37 4.33
CA GLY A 211 16.60 6.01 5.30
C GLY A 211 16.67 7.54 5.19
N ASP A 212 16.31 8.10 4.02
CA ASP A 212 16.27 9.54 3.75
C ASP A 212 14.82 10.10 3.76
N GLU A 213 13.87 9.38 4.37
CA GLU A 213 12.51 9.86 4.57
C GLU A 213 12.41 10.82 5.76
N LEU A 214 11.30 11.57 5.83
CA LEU A 214 11.00 12.38 7.00
C LEU A 214 11.06 11.55 8.28
N PRO A 215 11.60 12.10 9.38
CA PRO A 215 11.79 11.37 10.64
C PRO A 215 10.51 10.73 11.19
N GLU A 216 9.34 11.36 10.98
CA GLU A 216 8.07 10.81 11.45
C GLU A 216 7.66 9.53 10.73
N LEU A 217 7.95 9.37 9.43
CA LEU A 217 7.68 8.14 8.70
C LEU A 217 8.55 7.00 9.20
N GLN A 218 9.83 7.28 9.45
CA GLN A 218 10.76 6.32 10.03
C GLN A 218 10.35 5.94 11.46
N ARG A 219 9.99 6.94 12.30
CA ARG A 219 9.53 6.73 13.67
C ARG A 219 8.28 5.85 13.71
N GLN A 220 7.27 6.15 12.89
CA GLN A 220 6.04 5.35 12.85
C GLN A 220 6.31 3.89 12.46
N SER A 221 7.18 3.66 11.49
CA SER A 221 7.58 2.30 11.08
C SER A 221 8.29 1.55 12.21
N LEU A 222 9.21 2.22 12.90
CA LEU A 222 9.95 1.66 14.03
C LEU A 222 9.05 1.37 15.23
N ASP A 223 8.20 2.33 15.60
CA ASP A 223 7.30 2.18 16.75
C ASP A 223 6.31 1.05 16.53
N TYR A 224 5.69 0.98 15.34
CA TYR A 224 4.77 -0.10 15.01
C TYR A 224 5.48 -1.45 14.99
N SER A 225 6.65 -1.56 14.38
CA SER A 225 7.45 -2.80 14.39
C SER A 225 7.70 -3.28 15.82
N ASN A 226 8.14 -2.38 16.72
CA ASN A 226 8.41 -2.71 18.10
C ASN A 226 7.17 -3.18 18.88
N VAL A 227 6.04 -2.47 18.71
CA VAL A 227 4.78 -2.81 19.41
C VAL A 227 4.22 -4.13 18.88
N ALA A 228 4.21 -4.35 17.58
CA ALA A 228 3.72 -5.55 16.95
C ALA A 228 4.57 -6.78 17.30
N ALA A 229 5.92 -6.66 17.29
CA ALA A 229 6.83 -7.73 17.69
C ALA A 229 6.61 -8.13 19.16
N ARG A 230 6.44 -7.16 20.07
CA ARG A 230 6.11 -7.44 21.49
C ARG A 230 4.76 -8.13 21.66
N ALA A 231 3.82 -7.90 20.75
CA ALA A 231 2.53 -8.59 20.72
C ALA A 231 2.60 -9.98 20.07
N GLY A 232 3.76 -10.40 19.56
CA GLY A 232 3.97 -11.69 18.91
C GLY A 232 3.51 -11.77 17.46
N LEU A 233 3.27 -10.62 16.80
CA LEU A 233 2.99 -10.60 15.36
C LEU A 233 4.27 -10.90 14.57
N PRO A 234 4.20 -11.70 13.50
CA PRO A 234 5.33 -11.93 12.61
C PRO A 234 5.55 -10.67 11.75
N ILE A 235 6.46 -9.81 12.21
CA ILE A 235 6.77 -8.53 11.59
C ILE A 235 8.26 -8.35 11.42
N THR A 236 8.68 -7.80 10.28
CA THR A 236 10.05 -7.36 10.01
C THR A 236 10.08 -5.88 9.66
N LEU A 237 11.22 -5.22 9.85
CA LEU A 237 11.45 -3.84 9.44
C LEU A 237 12.76 -3.75 8.66
N SER A 238 12.68 -3.27 7.43
CA SER A 238 13.81 -2.97 6.55
C SER A 238 13.92 -1.46 6.31
N ILE A 239 15.07 -0.85 6.65
CA ILE A 239 15.36 0.55 6.35
C ILE A 239 16.27 0.57 5.13
N LEU A 240 15.81 1.11 4.00
CA LEU A 240 16.57 1.16 2.77
C LEU A 240 17.42 2.44 2.73
N PRO A 241 18.75 2.36 2.84
CA PRO A 241 19.61 3.55 2.83
C PRO A 241 19.53 4.28 1.48
N ARG A 242 19.63 5.60 1.51
CA ARG A 242 19.60 6.49 0.32
C ARG A 242 18.28 6.47 -0.47
N HIS A 243 17.21 5.95 0.12
CA HIS A 243 15.86 6.08 -0.43
C HIS A 243 15.06 7.09 0.36
N HIS A 244 14.47 8.05 -0.35
CA HIS A 244 13.44 8.94 0.17
C HIS A 244 12.04 8.42 -0.22
N HIS A 245 11.00 9.06 0.27
CA HIS A 245 9.60 8.65 0.14
C HIS A 245 9.13 8.27 -1.28
N PHE A 246 9.70 8.89 -2.32
CA PHE A 246 9.34 8.58 -3.72
C PHE A 246 10.30 7.57 -4.36
N SER A 247 11.62 7.70 -4.14
CA SER A 247 12.60 6.83 -4.80
C SER A 247 12.50 5.37 -4.38
N ILE A 248 11.95 5.10 -3.19
CA ILE A 248 11.79 3.73 -2.66
C ILE A 248 10.95 2.83 -3.58
N LEU A 249 9.98 3.39 -4.32
CA LEU A 249 9.17 2.61 -5.25
C LEU A 249 9.92 2.13 -6.50
N ASN A 250 11.14 2.65 -6.77
CA ASN A 250 11.98 2.07 -7.82
C ASN A 250 12.44 0.64 -7.49
N GLU A 251 12.36 0.25 -6.24
CA GLU A 251 12.67 -1.10 -5.76
C GLU A 251 11.61 -2.15 -6.17
N TRP A 252 10.53 -1.74 -6.86
CA TRP A 252 9.64 -2.63 -7.62
C TRP A 252 10.23 -2.96 -9.01
N ASN A 253 11.51 -3.28 -9.07
CA ASN A 253 12.17 -3.89 -10.24
C ASN A 253 12.51 -5.35 -9.94
N ALA A 254 12.96 -6.12 -10.94
CA ALA A 254 13.19 -7.56 -10.80
C ALA A 254 14.17 -7.92 -9.65
N ASP A 255 15.23 -7.14 -9.49
CA ASP A 255 16.27 -7.38 -8.49
C ASP A 255 16.14 -6.45 -7.27
N GLY A 256 15.03 -5.72 -7.15
CA GLY A 256 14.82 -4.70 -6.14
C GLY A 256 14.42 -5.26 -4.79
N ALA A 257 14.70 -4.47 -3.74
CA ALA A 257 14.44 -4.84 -2.37
C ALA A 257 12.95 -5.12 -2.09
N LEU A 258 12.03 -4.33 -2.66
CA LEU A 258 10.59 -4.56 -2.49
C LEU A 258 10.12 -5.87 -3.13
N THR A 259 10.67 -6.21 -4.30
CA THR A 259 10.41 -7.51 -4.94
C THR A 259 10.97 -8.66 -4.11
N ALA A 260 12.14 -8.50 -3.51
CA ALA A 260 12.73 -9.49 -2.60
C ALA A 260 11.87 -9.74 -1.36
N GLU A 261 11.35 -8.68 -0.72
CA GLU A 261 10.43 -8.78 0.43
C GLU A 261 9.14 -9.53 0.06
N LEU A 262 8.55 -9.22 -1.11
CA LEU A 262 7.39 -9.93 -1.63
C LEU A 262 7.69 -11.42 -1.83
N LEU A 263 8.81 -11.76 -2.46
CA LEU A 263 9.22 -13.15 -2.70
C LEU A 263 9.43 -13.92 -1.39
N ALA A 264 9.96 -13.27 -0.36
CA ALA A 264 10.12 -13.87 0.96
C ALA A 264 8.77 -14.26 1.57
N LEU A 265 7.77 -13.37 1.50
CA LEU A 265 6.41 -13.64 2.02
C LEU A 265 5.66 -14.73 1.22
N ILE A 266 5.88 -14.81 -0.10
CA ILE A 266 5.23 -15.83 -0.94
C ILE A 266 5.79 -17.23 -0.69
N ARG A 267 7.06 -17.33 -0.27
CA ARG A 267 7.75 -18.60 0.00
C ARG A 267 7.56 -19.13 1.43
N ALA A 268 7.17 -18.26 2.36
CA ALA A 268 6.93 -18.60 3.76
C ALA A 268 5.63 -19.39 3.95
#